data_b588c7503fc1fd6a7ce4354c5eb59017
#
_entry.id   b588c7503fc1fd6a7ce4354c5eb59017
#
_cell.length_a   1.000
_cell.length_b   1.000
_cell.length_c   1.000
_cell.angle_alpha   90.00
_cell.angle_beta   90.00
_cell.angle_gamma   90.00
#
_symmetry.space_group_name_H-M   'P 1'
#
loop_
_entity.id
_entity.type
_entity.pdbx_description
1 polymer ?
#
loop_
_entity_poly.entity_id
_entity_poly.type
_entity_poly.pdbx_seq_one_letter_code
_entity_poly.pdbx_strand_id
1 'polypeptide(L)'
;MTAMFRSFASFNYRTWFAGAVISNIGGWMQATAQDWVVLTELTDNDATAMGVTMALQFGPPLLLVSLTGWVADRFDRRKVLLTTQTTLMLLALGVAALLLTGVMTLPLMFCFAAAFGVTNAFDAPARQAFVSDMVSLEDTSNAVALNSASFNMARLIGPAVGGLLIVALGSGWVFVANAVTFLAMIVALLLMRTNELVPRVKNRASGGLAEGFRYVAGRPDLIVVFVMVFLIGAFGMNFPIFASTMALEFGQGADGYGLLSSVLAIGSLTGALLAARRDRARVRVLVIAAGGFGVASLVSAAMPTYWAYATVLIFVGFSTVTMLTTANGYVQTTTTPALRGRVLALYMAVVMGATPIGAPIAGWVADAFGPRAAIVVGGVAGLLAFTIGIGWMLWSGRLHRREDARFLLTLDETRPLSVVKAMQPRAFEDRATAATTPIRLPRDTED
;
A
#
# COMPACT_ATOMS: atom_id res chain seq x y z
N MET A 1 27.07 -15.22 7.50
CA MET A 1 26.12 -14.34 6.75
C MET A 1 26.06 -13.00 7.46
N THR A 2 26.07 -11.88 6.74
CA THR A 2 25.87 -10.55 7.34
C THR A 2 24.49 -10.49 7.98
N ALA A 3 24.32 -9.72 9.06
CA ALA A 3 23.04 -9.57 9.78
C ALA A 3 21.84 -9.24 8.87
N MET A 4 22.11 -8.61 7.71
CA MET A 4 21.11 -8.21 6.72
C MET A 4 20.44 -9.39 5.98
N PHE A 5 21.13 -10.53 5.84
CA PHE A 5 20.67 -11.68 5.04
C PHE A 5 20.45 -12.96 5.87
N ARG A 6 20.25 -12.82 7.18
CA ARG A 6 20.12 -13.97 8.09
C ARG A 6 18.91 -14.85 7.78
N SER A 7 17.79 -14.30 7.29
CA SER A 7 16.62 -15.10 6.90
C SER A 7 16.89 -16.07 5.76
N PHE A 8 17.92 -15.85 4.94
CA PHE A 8 18.34 -16.82 3.91
C PHE A 8 19.04 -18.08 4.48
N ALA A 9 19.24 -18.17 5.79
CA ALA A 9 19.63 -19.43 6.41
C ALA A 9 18.54 -20.51 6.25
N SER A 10 17.25 -20.11 6.25
CA SER A 10 16.12 -21.02 5.99
C SER A 10 16.08 -21.39 4.49
N PHE A 11 16.04 -22.71 4.22
CA PHE A 11 15.86 -23.23 2.86
C PHE A 11 14.52 -22.80 2.27
N ASN A 12 13.45 -22.89 3.06
CA ASN A 12 12.10 -22.52 2.63
C ASN A 12 12.02 -21.02 2.27
N TYR A 13 12.66 -20.16 3.07
CA TYR A 13 12.66 -18.72 2.79
C TYR A 13 13.46 -18.38 1.53
N ARG A 14 14.63 -19.03 1.28
CA ARG A 14 15.39 -18.83 0.04
C ARG A 14 14.58 -19.18 -1.20
N THR A 15 13.93 -20.35 -1.16
CA THR A 15 13.12 -20.85 -2.27
C THR A 15 11.92 -19.94 -2.53
N TRP A 16 11.24 -19.53 -1.44
CA TRP A 16 10.17 -18.54 -1.48
C TRP A 16 10.63 -17.22 -2.11
N PHE A 17 11.72 -16.66 -1.59
CA PHE A 17 12.21 -15.35 -2.01
C PHE A 17 12.55 -15.31 -3.50
N ALA A 18 13.20 -16.36 -4.01
CA ALA A 18 13.50 -16.49 -5.44
C ALA A 18 12.22 -16.50 -6.30
N GLY A 19 11.24 -17.34 -5.94
CA GLY A 19 9.94 -17.37 -6.61
C GLY A 19 9.18 -16.03 -6.49
N ALA A 20 9.22 -15.42 -5.32
CA ALA A 20 8.52 -14.15 -5.06
C ALA A 20 9.11 -12.97 -5.85
N VAL A 21 10.44 -12.87 -5.97
CA VAL A 21 11.10 -11.83 -6.80
C VAL A 21 10.63 -11.95 -8.25
N ILE A 22 10.70 -13.15 -8.82
CA ILE A 22 10.30 -13.43 -10.21
C ILE A 22 8.81 -13.11 -10.40
N SER A 23 7.94 -13.64 -9.54
CA SER A 23 6.49 -13.46 -9.61
C SER A 23 6.08 -11.99 -9.39
N ASN A 24 6.74 -11.26 -8.52
CA ASN A 24 6.46 -9.83 -8.30
C ASN A 24 6.82 -9.00 -9.53
N ILE A 25 7.98 -9.25 -10.18
CA ILE A 25 8.36 -8.57 -11.43
C ILE A 25 7.32 -8.86 -12.52
N GLY A 26 6.93 -10.14 -12.70
CA GLY A 26 5.90 -10.54 -13.65
C GLY A 26 4.56 -9.87 -13.39
N GLY A 27 4.15 -9.77 -12.12
CA GLY A 27 2.89 -9.11 -11.75
C GLY A 27 2.86 -7.62 -12.11
N TRP A 28 3.93 -6.87 -11.85
CA TRP A 28 4.03 -5.45 -12.23
C TRP A 28 4.15 -5.25 -13.75
N MET A 29 4.85 -6.16 -14.42
CA MET A 29 4.94 -6.21 -15.87
C MET A 29 3.57 -6.42 -16.51
N GLN A 30 2.79 -7.40 -16.01
CA GLN A 30 1.41 -7.66 -16.47
C GLN A 30 0.48 -6.47 -16.18
N ALA A 31 0.57 -5.84 -15.01
CA ALA A 31 -0.25 -4.68 -14.70
C ALA A 31 -0.06 -3.57 -15.75
N THR A 32 1.21 -3.27 -16.09
CA THR A 32 1.54 -2.30 -17.15
C THR A 32 0.95 -2.71 -18.52
N ALA A 33 1.05 -4.00 -18.87
CA ALA A 33 0.49 -4.50 -20.13
C ALA A 33 -1.04 -4.45 -20.16
N GLN A 34 -1.69 -4.80 -19.05
CA GLN A 34 -3.15 -4.72 -18.93
C GLN A 34 -3.66 -3.29 -19.12
N ASP A 35 -3.02 -2.34 -18.45
CA ASP A 35 -3.36 -0.92 -18.56
C ASP A 35 -3.19 -0.41 -19.99
N TRP A 36 -2.09 -0.78 -20.63
CA TRP A 36 -1.79 -0.42 -22.02
C TRP A 36 -2.78 -1.03 -23.02
N VAL A 37 -3.08 -2.33 -22.88
CA VAL A 37 -4.04 -3.05 -23.73
C VAL A 37 -5.42 -2.41 -23.65
N VAL A 38 -5.90 -2.10 -22.46
CA VAL A 38 -7.21 -1.45 -22.29
C VAL A 38 -7.23 -0.10 -22.98
N LEU A 39 -6.20 0.71 -22.78
CA LEU A 39 -6.14 2.08 -23.27
C LEU A 39 -5.98 2.13 -24.80
N THR A 40 -5.14 1.27 -25.41
CA THR A 40 -4.71 1.43 -26.80
C THR A 40 -5.14 0.32 -27.75
N GLU A 41 -5.36 -0.90 -27.27
CA GLU A 41 -5.67 -2.03 -28.12
C GLU A 41 -7.17 -2.39 -28.12
N LEU A 42 -7.87 -2.17 -27.00
CA LEU A 42 -9.29 -2.48 -26.84
C LEU A 42 -10.21 -1.26 -26.93
N THR A 43 -9.62 -0.06 -26.83
CA THR A 43 -10.35 1.21 -26.93
C THR A 43 -9.52 2.24 -27.69
N ASP A 44 -10.16 3.31 -28.15
CA ASP A 44 -9.51 4.45 -28.80
C ASP A 44 -9.00 5.46 -27.73
N ASN A 45 -8.06 5.04 -26.88
CA ASN A 45 -7.50 5.81 -25.78
C ASN A 45 -8.51 6.21 -24.69
N ASP A 46 -9.47 5.32 -24.37
CA ASP A 46 -10.47 5.53 -23.32
C ASP A 46 -9.87 5.29 -21.94
N ALA A 47 -9.52 6.38 -21.24
CA ALA A 47 -8.99 6.35 -19.90
C ALA A 47 -10.07 5.98 -18.86
N THR A 48 -11.36 6.20 -19.14
CA THR A 48 -12.47 5.75 -18.30
C THR A 48 -12.54 4.23 -18.25
N ALA A 49 -12.40 3.56 -19.40
CA ALA A 49 -12.34 2.10 -19.46
C ALA A 49 -11.17 1.54 -18.64
N MET A 50 -10.01 2.21 -18.69
CA MET A 50 -8.87 1.86 -17.85
C MET A 50 -9.19 2.05 -16.36
N GLY A 51 -9.84 3.15 -15.98
CA GLY A 51 -10.28 3.42 -14.61
C GLY A 51 -11.27 2.38 -14.09
N VAL A 52 -12.22 1.94 -14.93
CA VAL A 52 -13.16 0.86 -14.62
C VAL A 52 -12.42 -0.47 -14.44
N THR A 53 -11.45 -0.77 -15.29
CA THR A 53 -10.60 -1.97 -15.15
C THR A 53 -9.89 -2.00 -13.81
N MET A 54 -9.29 -0.87 -13.38
CA MET A 54 -8.67 -0.71 -12.08
C MET A 54 -9.68 -0.88 -10.94
N ALA A 55 -10.89 -0.32 -11.07
CA ALA A 55 -11.93 -0.48 -10.06
C ALA A 55 -12.36 -1.94 -9.90
N LEU A 56 -12.49 -2.68 -11.00
CA LEU A 56 -12.80 -4.12 -10.99
C LEU A 56 -11.66 -4.95 -10.40
N GLN A 57 -10.41 -4.55 -10.57
CA GLN A 57 -9.25 -5.26 -10.04
C GLN A 57 -9.01 -4.97 -8.56
N PHE A 58 -9.19 -3.73 -8.10
CA PHE A 58 -8.93 -3.33 -6.72
C PHE A 58 -10.17 -3.30 -5.82
N GLY A 59 -11.38 -3.40 -6.38
CA GLY A 59 -12.63 -3.46 -5.64
C GLY A 59 -12.84 -4.75 -4.84
N PRO A 60 -12.65 -5.94 -5.45
CA PRO A 60 -12.87 -7.21 -4.76
C PRO A 60 -12.08 -7.38 -3.47
N PRO A 61 -10.78 -7.01 -3.35
CA PRO A 61 -10.06 -7.06 -2.08
C PRO A 61 -10.73 -6.29 -0.94
N LEU A 62 -11.35 -5.15 -1.24
CA LEU A 62 -12.08 -4.36 -0.25
C LEU A 62 -13.38 -5.05 0.19
N LEU A 63 -14.15 -5.56 -0.77
CA LEU A 63 -15.44 -6.20 -0.50
C LEU A 63 -15.27 -7.55 0.21
N LEU A 64 -14.20 -8.28 -0.09
CA LEU A 64 -13.96 -9.63 0.41
C LEU A 64 -13.06 -9.68 1.67
N VAL A 65 -12.69 -8.53 2.26
CA VAL A 65 -11.73 -8.46 3.37
C VAL A 65 -12.06 -9.39 4.55
N SER A 66 -13.34 -9.51 4.91
CA SER A 66 -13.78 -10.39 6.00
C SER A 66 -13.66 -11.87 5.64
N LEU A 67 -13.98 -12.22 4.38
CA LEU A 67 -13.90 -13.60 3.88
C LEU A 67 -12.43 -14.04 3.72
N THR A 68 -11.58 -13.16 3.19
CA THR A 68 -10.16 -13.44 2.97
C THR A 68 -9.40 -13.63 4.28
N GLY A 69 -9.73 -12.82 5.31
CA GLY A 69 -9.22 -13.01 6.66
C GLY A 69 -9.63 -14.38 7.23
N TRP A 70 -10.91 -14.74 7.11
CA TRP A 70 -11.41 -16.05 7.57
C TRP A 70 -10.71 -17.22 6.84
N VAL A 71 -10.53 -17.13 5.51
CA VAL A 71 -9.81 -18.16 4.74
C VAL A 71 -8.35 -18.26 5.20
N ALA A 72 -7.67 -17.12 5.33
CA ALA A 72 -6.27 -17.06 5.76
C ALA A 72 -6.05 -17.65 7.15
N ASP A 73 -7.06 -17.61 8.04
CA ASP A 73 -6.97 -18.17 9.40
C ASP A 73 -7.34 -19.65 9.46
N ARG A 74 -8.24 -20.13 8.59
CA ARG A 74 -8.77 -21.49 8.66
C ARG A 74 -8.02 -22.49 7.81
N PHE A 75 -7.57 -22.08 6.61
CA PHE A 75 -6.94 -22.97 5.65
C PHE A 75 -5.40 -22.92 5.72
N ASP A 76 -4.75 -23.97 5.20
CA ASP A 76 -3.31 -24.01 5.01
C ASP A 76 -2.87 -22.95 3.99
N ARG A 77 -2.02 -22.01 4.45
CA ARG A 77 -1.58 -20.88 3.62
C ARG A 77 -0.85 -21.32 2.37
N ARG A 78 -0.04 -22.38 2.44
CA ARG A 78 0.65 -22.92 1.27
C ARG A 78 -0.35 -23.45 0.24
N LYS A 79 -1.42 -24.14 0.68
CA LYS A 79 -2.48 -24.61 -0.23
C LYS A 79 -3.26 -23.46 -0.83
N VAL A 80 -3.60 -22.44 -0.04
CA VAL A 80 -4.25 -21.21 -0.53
C VAL A 80 -3.38 -20.58 -1.62
N LEU A 81 -2.08 -20.40 -1.37
CA LEU A 81 -1.15 -19.82 -2.32
C LEU A 81 -0.98 -20.68 -3.58
N LEU A 82 -0.90 -21.99 -3.46
CA LEU A 82 -0.87 -22.88 -4.65
C LEU A 82 -2.12 -22.69 -5.51
N THR A 83 -3.30 -22.62 -4.88
CA THR A 83 -4.56 -22.42 -5.61
C THR A 83 -4.60 -21.04 -6.26
N THR A 84 -4.29 -19.97 -5.52
CA THR A 84 -4.33 -18.60 -6.06
C THR A 84 -3.30 -18.38 -7.17
N GLN A 85 -2.06 -18.87 -7.01
CA GLN A 85 -1.02 -18.76 -8.03
C GLN A 85 -1.36 -19.56 -9.30
N THR A 86 -1.96 -20.75 -9.15
CA THR A 86 -2.46 -21.52 -10.30
C THR A 86 -3.60 -20.81 -11.01
N THR A 87 -4.54 -20.23 -10.26
CA THR A 87 -5.64 -19.44 -10.84
C THR A 87 -5.11 -18.20 -11.56
N LEU A 88 -4.18 -17.45 -10.97
CA LEU A 88 -3.54 -16.27 -11.61
C LEU A 88 -2.79 -16.66 -12.88
N MET A 89 -2.09 -17.80 -12.89
CA MET A 89 -1.41 -18.34 -14.07
C MET A 89 -2.42 -18.65 -15.18
N LEU A 90 -3.51 -19.35 -14.85
CA LEU A 90 -4.54 -19.69 -15.82
C LEU A 90 -5.27 -18.46 -16.38
N LEU A 91 -5.54 -17.47 -15.53
CA LEU A 91 -6.10 -16.18 -15.97
C LEU A 91 -5.15 -15.45 -16.91
N ALA A 92 -3.85 -15.41 -16.58
CA ALA A 92 -2.84 -14.79 -17.46
C ALA A 92 -2.74 -15.50 -18.81
N LEU A 93 -2.74 -16.84 -18.83
CA LEU A 93 -2.78 -17.62 -20.07
C LEU A 93 -4.07 -17.39 -20.86
N GLY A 94 -5.22 -17.27 -20.18
CA GLY A 94 -6.50 -16.95 -20.81
C GLY A 94 -6.47 -15.60 -21.52
N VAL A 95 -5.97 -14.55 -20.83
CA VAL A 95 -5.78 -13.22 -21.44
C VAL A 95 -4.81 -13.29 -22.62
N ALA A 96 -3.67 -13.97 -22.43
CA ALA A 96 -2.67 -14.15 -23.50
C ALA A 96 -3.29 -14.81 -24.73
N ALA A 97 -4.01 -15.92 -24.55
CA ALA A 97 -4.64 -16.64 -25.65
C ALA A 97 -5.65 -15.76 -26.43
N LEU A 98 -6.48 -15.02 -25.71
CA LEU A 98 -7.48 -14.13 -26.34
C LEU A 98 -6.83 -12.94 -27.06
N LEU A 99 -5.74 -12.37 -26.52
CA LEU A 99 -4.99 -11.30 -27.17
C LEU A 99 -4.25 -11.82 -28.43
N LEU A 100 -3.55 -12.94 -28.32
CA LEU A 100 -2.78 -13.51 -29.42
C LEU A 100 -3.67 -14.02 -30.58
N THR A 101 -4.90 -14.41 -30.26
CA THR A 101 -5.90 -14.83 -31.30
C THR A 101 -6.72 -13.66 -31.85
N GLY A 102 -6.57 -12.45 -31.29
CA GLY A 102 -7.29 -11.24 -31.70
C GLY A 102 -8.79 -11.23 -31.36
N VAL A 103 -9.23 -12.10 -30.43
CA VAL A 103 -10.65 -12.19 -30.00
C VAL A 103 -10.92 -11.52 -28.66
N MET A 104 -9.91 -10.89 -28.06
CA MET A 104 -10.08 -10.14 -26.80
C MET A 104 -11.00 -8.94 -27.05
N THR A 105 -11.93 -8.74 -26.11
CA THR A 105 -12.84 -7.58 -26.10
C THR A 105 -12.79 -6.89 -24.75
N LEU A 106 -13.19 -5.62 -24.69
CA LEU A 106 -13.22 -4.85 -23.43
C LEU A 106 -14.09 -5.52 -22.34
N PRO A 107 -15.31 -6.04 -22.61
CA PRO A 107 -16.08 -6.75 -21.58
C PRO A 107 -15.38 -8.01 -21.04
N LEU A 108 -14.68 -8.77 -21.90
CA LEU A 108 -13.89 -9.92 -21.47
C LEU A 108 -12.73 -9.47 -20.56
N MET A 109 -12.04 -8.38 -20.91
CA MET A 109 -10.98 -7.82 -20.07
C MET A 109 -11.52 -7.39 -18.71
N PHE A 110 -12.70 -6.80 -18.62
CA PHE A 110 -13.35 -6.47 -17.35
C PHE A 110 -13.63 -7.73 -16.50
N CYS A 111 -14.08 -8.82 -17.12
CA CYS A 111 -14.27 -10.10 -16.43
C CYS A 111 -12.94 -10.65 -15.89
N PHE A 112 -11.87 -10.60 -16.69
CA PHE A 112 -10.54 -11.02 -16.25
C PHE A 112 -9.99 -10.10 -15.12
N ALA A 113 -10.15 -8.79 -15.23
CA ALA A 113 -9.73 -7.85 -14.20
C ALA A 113 -10.44 -8.13 -12.86
N ALA A 114 -11.75 -8.37 -12.88
CA ALA A 114 -12.50 -8.77 -11.69
C ALA A 114 -12.01 -10.12 -11.13
N ALA A 115 -11.76 -11.12 -11.98
CA ALA A 115 -11.24 -12.42 -11.57
C ALA A 115 -9.83 -12.33 -10.96
N PHE A 116 -8.94 -11.51 -11.55
CA PHE A 116 -7.64 -11.16 -10.96
C PHE A 116 -7.81 -10.50 -9.60
N GLY A 117 -8.73 -9.54 -9.47
CA GLY A 117 -9.02 -8.85 -8.22
C GLY A 117 -9.51 -9.80 -7.13
N VAL A 118 -10.47 -10.68 -7.43
CA VAL A 118 -10.95 -11.71 -6.51
C VAL A 118 -9.81 -12.64 -6.08
N THR A 119 -9.00 -13.12 -7.01
CA THR A 119 -7.90 -14.05 -6.71
C THR A 119 -6.83 -13.36 -5.84
N ASN A 120 -6.45 -12.12 -6.17
CA ASN A 120 -5.50 -11.33 -5.39
C ASN A 120 -6.00 -10.99 -3.98
N ALA A 121 -7.33 -10.87 -3.79
CA ALA A 121 -7.92 -10.67 -2.47
C ALA A 121 -7.55 -11.80 -1.49
N PHE A 122 -7.43 -13.04 -1.97
CA PHE A 122 -7.00 -14.19 -1.17
C PHE A 122 -5.48 -14.36 -1.16
N ASP A 123 -4.80 -14.07 -2.26
CA ASP A 123 -3.34 -14.25 -2.40
C ASP A 123 -2.57 -13.31 -1.47
N ALA A 124 -2.87 -12.02 -1.47
CA ALA A 124 -2.09 -10.99 -0.78
C ALA A 124 -1.98 -11.23 0.74
N PRO A 125 -3.08 -11.45 1.51
CA PRO A 125 -2.98 -11.71 2.94
C PRO A 125 -2.30 -13.06 3.25
N ALA A 126 -2.56 -14.09 2.44
CA ALA A 126 -1.92 -15.39 2.60
C ALA A 126 -0.40 -15.27 2.38
N ARG A 127 0.03 -14.55 1.34
CA ARG A 127 1.43 -14.29 1.00
C ARG A 127 2.16 -13.54 2.11
N GLN A 128 1.58 -12.46 2.64
CA GLN A 128 2.17 -11.69 3.73
C GLN A 128 2.32 -12.51 5.01
N ALA A 129 1.30 -13.26 5.36
CA ALA A 129 1.31 -14.09 6.55
C ALA A 129 2.25 -15.31 6.44
N PHE A 130 2.43 -15.86 5.24
CA PHE A 130 3.27 -17.04 5.01
C PHE A 130 4.77 -16.77 5.18
N VAL A 131 5.21 -15.51 5.00
CA VAL A 131 6.61 -15.11 5.24
C VAL A 131 7.06 -15.47 6.66
N SER A 132 6.21 -15.26 7.66
CA SER A 132 6.53 -15.59 9.05
C SER A 132 6.51 -17.09 9.36
N ASP A 133 5.85 -17.91 8.53
CA ASP A 133 5.80 -19.36 8.73
C ASP A 133 7.11 -20.07 8.28
N MET A 134 8.02 -19.36 7.59
CA MET A 134 9.24 -19.90 6.99
C MET A 134 10.53 -19.62 7.78
N VAL A 135 10.47 -18.75 8.77
CA VAL A 135 11.63 -18.28 9.53
C VAL A 135 11.35 -18.32 11.04
N SER A 136 12.40 -18.25 11.85
CA SER A 136 12.27 -18.11 13.31
C SER A 136 11.63 -16.75 13.68
N LEU A 137 11.09 -16.64 14.90
CA LEU A 137 10.53 -15.37 15.40
C LEU A 137 11.55 -14.24 15.37
N GLU A 138 12.82 -14.53 15.65
CA GLU A 138 13.92 -13.55 15.64
C GLU A 138 14.22 -13.03 14.24
N ASP A 139 14.00 -13.84 13.21
CA ASP A 139 14.28 -13.51 11.81
C ASP A 139 13.08 -12.94 11.05
N THR A 140 11.88 -12.99 11.64
CA THR A 140 10.64 -12.54 10.99
C THR A 140 10.73 -11.09 10.50
N SER A 141 11.28 -10.18 11.31
CA SER A 141 11.45 -8.77 10.90
C SER A 141 12.39 -8.62 9.69
N ASN A 142 13.46 -9.40 9.64
CA ASN A 142 14.41 -9.43 8.51
C ASN A 142 13.76 -9.99 7.24
N ALA A 143 13.01 -11.10 7.36
CA ALA A 143 12.28 -11.71 6.25
C ALA A 143 11.23 -10.76 5.66
N VAL A 144 10.45 -10.08 6.50
CA VAL A 144 9.47 -9.08 6.06
C VAL A 144 10.14 -7.90 5.37
N ALA A 145 11.27 -7.41 5.88
CA ALA A 145 12.03 -6.32 5.27
C ALA A 145 12.57 -6.73 3.88
N LEU A 146 13.14 -7.92 3.73
CA LEU A 146 13.61 -8.45 2.44
C LEU A 146 12.46 -8.64 1.44
N ASN A 147 11.31 -9.17 1.90
CA ASN A 147 10.13 -9.32 1.05
C ASN A 147 9.62 -7.95 0.56
N SER A 148 9.60 -6.94 1.43
CA SER A 148 9.24 -5.57 1.06
C SER A 148 10.23 -4.96 0.07
N ALA A 149 11.53 -5.22 0.23
CA ALA A 149 12.55 -4.78 -0.72
C ALA A 149 12.37 -5.43 -2.09
N SER A 150 12.07 -6.75 -2.14
CA SER A 150 11.75 -7.49 -3.37
C SER A 150 10.54 -6.87 -4.09
N PHE A 151 9.47 -6.58 -3.36
CA PHE A 151 8.28 -5.96 -3.94
C PHE A 151 8.54 -4.57 -4.53
N ASN A 152 9.29 -3.72 -3.82
CA ASN A 152 9.65 -2.39 -4.31
C ASN A 152 10.60 -2.44 -5.52
N MET A 153 11.54 -3.40 -5.54
CA MET A 153 12.41 -3.63 -6.70
C MET A 153 11.60 -4.09 -7.91
N ALA A 154 10.64 -4.99 -7.72
CA ALA A 154 9.74 -5.44 -8.77
C ALA A 154 8.88 -4.30 -9.32
N ARG A 155 8.37 -3.43 -8.44
CA ARG A 155 7.62 -2.21 -8.82
C ARG A 155 8.46 -1.23 -9.65
N LEU A 156 9.76 -1.19 -9.42
CA LEU A 156 10.69 -0.36 -10.19
C LEU A 156 11.00 -0.97 -11.56
N ILE A 157 11.30 -2.27 -11.61
CA ILE A 157 11.79 -2.96 -12.81
C ILE A 157 10.64 -3.44 -13.71
N GLY A 158 9.55 -3.93 -13.11
CA GLY A 158 8.44 -4.58 -13.81
C GLY A 158 7.82 -3.71 -14.92
N PRO A 159 7.43 -2.47 -14.67
CA PRO A 159 6.84 -1.62 -15.69
C PRO A 159 7.78 -1.35 -16.88
N ALA A 160 9.06 -1.09 -16.63
CA ALA A 160 10.04 -0.88 -17.69
C ALA A 160 10.21 -2.14 -18.55
N VAL A 161 10.35 -3.31 -17.92
CA VAL A 161 10.44 -4.59 -18.64
C VAL A 161 9.13 -4.87 -19.39
N GLY A 162 7.97 -4.59 -18.77
CA GLY A 162 6.66 -4.74 -19.39
C GLY A 162 6.52 -3.89 -20.66
N GLY A 163 6.84 -2.60 -20.56
CA GLY A 163 6.80 -1.67 -21.70
C GLY A 163 7.72 -2.11 -22.86
N LEU A 164 8.96 -2.49 -22.53
CA LEU A 164 9.92 -2.99 -23.54
C LEU A 164 9.43 -4.29 -24.21
N LEU A 165 8.87 -5.22 -23.43
CA LEU A 165 8.34 -6.48 -23.99
C LEU A 165 7.11 -6.24 -24.86
N ILE A 166 6.24 -5.28 -24.52
CA ILE A 166 5.09 -4.90 -25.38
C ILE A 166 5.60 -4.44 -26.75
N VAL A 167 6.60 -3.55 -26.77
CA VAL A 167 7.17 -3.04 -28.01
C VAL A 167 7.88 -4.15 -28.82
N ALA A 168 8.61 -5.04 -28.16
CA ALA A 168 9.41 -6.07 -28.82
C ALA A 168 8.59 -7.27 -29.32
N LEU A 169 7.59 -7.72 -28.55
CA LEU A 169 6.88 -8.98 -28.77
C LEU A 169 5.36 -8.83 -28.88
N GLY A 170 4.83 -7.68 -28.46
CA GLY A 170 3.39 -7.45 -28.31
C GLY A 170 2.87 -7.79 -26.90
N SER A 171 1.74 -7.18 -26.56
CA SER A 171 1.14 -7.26 -25.22
C SER A 171 0.75 -8.68 -24.78
N GLY A 172 0.25 -9.52 -25.71
CA GLY A 172 -0.13 -10.91 -25.42
C GLY A 172 1.04 -11.74 -24.86
N TRP A 173 2.26 -11.53 -25.34
CA TRP A 173 3.44 -12.24 -24.87
C TRP A 173 3.88 -11.83 -23.46
N VAL A 174 3.54 -10.63 -23.03
CA VAL A 174 3.78 -10.19 -21.64
C VAL A 174 2.97 -11.04 -20.66
N PHE A 175 1.72 -11.36 -21.01
CA PHE A 175 0.88 -12.25 -20.18
C PHE A 175 1.40 -13.69 -20.18
N VAL A 176 1.94 -14.19 -21.30
CA VAL A 176 2.62 -15.50 -21.35
C VAL A 176 3.83 -15.49 -20.43
N ALA A 177 4.69 -14.45 -20.52
CA ALA A 177 5.86 -14.31 -19.68
C ALA A 177 5.47 -14.27 -18.17
N ASN A 178 4.38 -13.56 -17.83
CA ASN A 178 3.91 -13.54 -16.44
C ASN A 178 3.35 -14.91 -16.00
N ALA A 179 2.68 -15.66 -16.86
CA ALA A 179 2.25 -17.01 -16.55
C ALA A 179 3.45 -17.91 -16.15
N VAL A 180 4.58 -17.76 -16.85
CA VAL A 180 5.84 -18.45 -16.51
C VAL A 180 6.37 -17.99 -15.13
N THR A 181 6.23 -16.71 -14.77
CA THR A 181 6.64 -16.23 -13.45
C THR A 181 5.74 -16.79 -12.33
N PHE A 182 4.44 -16.96 -12.57
CA PHE A 182 3.56 -17.66 -11.63
C PHE A 182 3.94 -19.14 -11.48
N LEU A 183 4.31 -19.80 -12.59
CA LEU A 183 4.80 -21.16 -12.56
C LEU A 183 6.07 -21.26 -11.69
N ALA A 184 7.01 -20.31 -11.80
CA ALA A 184 8.20 -20.28 -10.94
C ALA A 184 7.82 -20.19 -9.44
N MET A 185 6.79 -19.41 -9.09
CA MET A 185 6.29 -19.34 -7.73
C MET A 185 5.61 -20.64 -7.28
N ILE A 186 4.83 -21.28 -8.14
CA ILE A 186 4.22 -22.61 -7.87
C ILE A 186 5.31 -23.65 -7.61
N VAL A 187 6.34 -23.70 -8.45
CA VAL A 187 7.48 -24.60 -8.27
C VAL A 187 8.20 -24.32 -6.95
N ALA A 188 8.43 -23.05 -6.61
CA ALA A 188 9.02 -22.68 -5.31
C ALA A 188 8.17 -23.20 -4.13
N LEU A 189 6.85 -23.05 -4.19
CA LEU A 189 5.93 -23.58 -3.17
C LEU A 189 5.94 -25.11 -3.09
N LEU A 190 6.08 -25.82 -4.20
CA LEU A 190 6.14 -27.28 -4.25
C LEU A 190 7.44 -27.84 -3.69
N LEU A 191 8.57 -27.16 -3.94
CA LEU A 191 9.90 -27.54 -3.47
C LEU A 191 10.12 -27.31 -1.97
N MET A 192 9.21 -26.62 -1.28
CA MET A 192 9.33 -26.34 0.14
C MET A 192 9.26 -27.61 1.00
N ARG A 193 10.08 -27.63 2.04
CA ARG A 193 10.10 -28.65 3.08
C ARG A 193 9.05 -28.31 4.12
N THR A 194 7.89 -28.96 4.03
CA THR A 194 6.72 -28.67 4.89
C THR A 194 6.98 -28.96 6.37
N ASN A 195 7.89 -29.89 6.69
CA ASN A 195 8.26 -30.25 8.06
C ASN A 195 9.08 -29.15 8.77
N GLU A 196 9.68 -28.22 8.01
CA GLU A 196 10.46 -27.10 8.52
C GLU A 196 9.62 -25.81 8.69
N LEU A 197 8.32 -25.86 8.36
CA LEU A 197 7.42 -24.71 8.55
C LEU A 197 7.06 -24.58 10.04
N VAL A 198 7.09 -23.33 10.54
CA VAL A 198 6.79 -23.02 11.94
C VAL A 198 5.30 -23.25 12.22
N PRO A 199 4.95 -24.02 13.28
CA PRO A 199 3.56 -24.27 13.63
C PRO A 199 2.81 -22.99 13.99
N ARG A 200 1.58 -22.87 13.53
CA ARG A 200 0.72 -21.70 13.78
C ARG A 200 0.29 -21.59 15.25
N VAL A 201 0.51 -20.42 15.83
CA VAL A 201 -0.25 -20.00 17.01
C VAL A 201 -1.57 -19.39 16.53
N LYS A 202 -2.69 -20.08 16.76
CA LYS A 202 -4.04 -19.55 16.46
C LYS A 202 -4.36 -18.41 17.42
N ASN A 203 -4.06 -17.20 17.05
CA ASN A 203 -4.57 -16.03 17.79
C ASN A 203 -6.04 -15.81 17.41
N ARG A 204 -6.94 -16.11 18.34
CA ARG A 204 -8.33 -15.67 18.25
C ARG A 204 -8.36 -14.16 18.53
N ALA A 205 -8.31 -13.35 17.50
CA ALA A 205 -8.65 -11.94 17.62
C ALA A 205 -10.16 -11.82 17.91
N SER A 206 -10.52 -11.74 19.19
CA SER A 206 -11.90 -11.48 19.61
C SER A 206 -12.17 -9.97 19.52
N GLY A 207 -13.06 -9.56 18.59
CA GLY A 207 -13.58 -8.18 18.53
C GLY A 207 -13.81 -7.71 17.09
N GLY A 208 -14.98 -7.08 16.87
CA GLY A 208 -15.41 -6.64 15.55
C GLY A 208 -14.76 -5.35 15.06
N LEU A 209 -14.71 -5.11 13.75
CA LEU A 209 -14.29 -3.86 13.09
C LEU A 209 -15.06 -2.62 13.59
N ALA A 210 -16.30 -2.81 14.07
CA ALA A 210 -17.15 -1.74 14.62
C ALA A 210 -16.50 -1.00 15.80
N GLU A 211 -15.73 -1.71 16.64
CA GLU A 211 -15.02 -1.09 17.76
C GLU A 211 -13.85 -0.22 17.28
N GLY A 212 -13.14 -0.67 16.25
CA GLY A 212 -12.12 0.13 15.57
C GLY A 212 -12.70 1.40 14.97
N PHE A 213 -13.87 1.29 14.31
CA PHE A 213 -14.56 2.44 13.73
C PHE A 213 -15.01 3.45 14.80
N ARG A 214 -15.58 2.96 15.90
CA ARG A 214 -15.97 3.83 17.03
C ARG A 214 -14.76 4.53 17.65
N TYR A 215 -13.64 3.85 17.76
CA TYR A 215 -12.40 4.45 18.25
C TYR A 215 -11.90 5.57 17.33
N VAL A 216 -11.87 5.34 16.02
CA VAL A 216 -11.47 6.36 15.01
C VAL A 216 -12.44 7.53 15.05
N ALA A 217 -13.76 7.29 15.13
CA ALA A 217 -14.78 8.34 15.21
C ALA A 217 -14.60 9.26 16.44
N GLY A 218 -14.08 8.74 17.55
CA GLY A 218 -13.73 9.52 18.75
C GLY A 218 -12.38 10.23 18.70
N ARG A 219 -11.64 10.12 17.59
CA ARG A 219 -10.26 10.63 17.45
C ARG A 219 -10.14 11.56 16.23
N PRO A 220 -10.33 12.89 16.40
CA PRO A 220 -10.25 13.85 15.29
C PRO A 220 -8.94 13.83 14.52
N ASP A 221 -7.83 13.55 15.18
CA ASP A 221 -6.51 13.41 14.55
C ASP A 221 -6.45 12.22 13.56
N LEU A 222 -7.05 11.08 13.93
CA LEU A 222 -7.12 9.92 13.04
C LEU A 222 -8.09 10.18 11.87
N ILE A 223 -9.21 10.86 12.12
CA ILE A 223 -10.16 11.23 11.07
C ILE A 223 -9.46 12.09 10.03
N VAL A 224 -8.73 13.13 10.46
CA VAL A 224 -7.97 14.01 9.55
C VAL A 224 -6.96 13.22 8.72
N VAL A 225 -6.18 12.32 9.35
CA VAL A 225 -5.23 11.47 8.64
C VAL A 225 -5.95 10.59 7.61
N PHE A 226 -7.08 9.98 7.97
CA PHE A 226 -7.85 9.12 7.06
C PHE A 226 -8.45 9.89 5.88
N VAL A 227 -8.98 11.10 6.13
CA VAL A 227 -9.49 11.99 5.07
C VAL A 227 -8.36 12.40 4.11
N MET A 228 -7.20 12.79 4.63
CA MET A 228 -6.04 13.15 3.81
C MET A 228 -5.58 11.97 2.94
N VAL A 229 -5.49 10.77 3.51
CA VAL A 229 -5.10 9.54 2.80
C VAL A 229 -6.15 9.16 1.76
N PHE A 230 -7.43 9.29 2.07
CA PHE A 230 -8.52 9.03 1.12
C PHE A 230 -8.47 9.99 -0.08
N LEU A 231 -8.31 11.29 0.14
CA LEU A 231 -8.25 12.28 -0.93
C LEU A 231 -7.10 12.01 -1.90
N ILE A 232 -5.90 11.78 -1.38
CA ILE A 232 -4.74 11.48 -2.23
C ILE A 232 -4.85 10.09 -2.84
N GLY A 233 -5.37 9.10 -2.11
CA GLY A 233 -5.60 7.75 -2.62
C GLY A 233 -6.60 7.71 -3.77
N ALA A 234 -7.74 8.41 -3.61
CA ALA A 234 -8.80 8.41 -4.61
C ALA A 234 -8.41 9.23 -5.86
N PHE A 235 -7.88 10.43 -5.69
CA PHE A 235 -7.67 11.35 -6.79
C PHE A 235 -6.22 11.51 -7.22
N GLY A 236 -5.26 11.21 -6.35
CA GLY A 236 -3.84 11.41 -6.60
C GLY A 236 -3.06 10.15 -6.97
N MET A 237 -3.50 8.96 -6.56
CA MET A 237 -2.74 7.72 -6.76
C MET A 237 -3.12 6.95 -8.03
N ASN A 238 -3.82 7.57 -8.97
CA ASN A 238 -4.18 6.96 -10.25
C ASN A 238 -3.05 7.07 -11.29
N PHE A 239 -1.80 6.83 -10.84
CA PHE A 239 -0.60 6.95 -11.68
C PHE A 239 -0.61 6.13 -12.96
N PRO A 240 -1.17 4.91 -13.02
CA PRO A 240 -1.28 4.19 -14.27
C PRO A 240 -2.03 4.99 -15.34
N ILE A 241 -3.17 5.62 -14.98
CA ILE A 241 -3.94 6.47 -15.89
C ILE A 241 -3.11 7.71 -16.29
N PHE A 242 -2.54 8.41 -15.32
CA PHE A 242 -1.78 9.64 -15.59
C PHE A 242 -0.53 9.38 -16.43
N ALA A 243 0.20 8.30 -16.14
CA ALA A 243 1.45 8.00 -16.85
C ALA A 243 1.19 7.47 -18.27
N SER A 244 0.17 6.63 -18.46
CA SER A 244 -0.15 6.07 -19.79
C SER A 244 -0.73 7.13 -20.72
N THR A 245 -1.69 7.94 -20.25
CA THR A 245 -2.29 9.01 -21.06
C THR A 245 -1.29 10.13 -21.39
N MET A 246 -0.42 10.49 -20.44
CA MET A 246 0.66 11.45 -20.70
C MET A 246 1.75 10.89 -21.63
N ALA A 247 2.06 9.59 -21.55
CA ALA A 247 2.97 8.97 -22.55
C ALA A 247 2.42 9.14 -23.96
N LEU A 248 1.14 8.85 -24.16
CA LEU A 248 0.47 9.06 -25.45
C LEU A 248 0.45 10.54 -25.87
N GLU A 249 0.15 11.47 -24.96
CA GLU A 249 0.17 12.92 -25.24
C GLU A 249 1.54 13.40 -25.72
N PHE A 250 2.63 12.81 -25.18
CA PHE A 250 3.99 13.10 -25.65
C PHE A 250 4.43 12.26 -26.85
N GLY A 251 3.54 11.49 -27.48
CA GLY A 251 3.85 10.66 -28.63
C GLY A 251 4.74 9.46 -28.31
N GLN A 252 4.72 8.97 -27.06
CA GLN A 252 5.48 7.81 -26.62
C GLN A 252 4.62 6.54 -26.64
N GLY A 253 5.26 5.37 -26.80
CA GLY A 253 4.64 4.07 -26.77
C GLY A 253 4.56 3.46 -25.37
N ALA A 254 4.35 2.15 -25.30
CA ALA A 254 4.31 1.37 -24.07
C ALA A 254 5.63 1.43 -23.27
N ASP A 255 6.75 1.53 -23.97
CA ASP A 255 8.08 1.72 -23.37
C ASP A 255 8.17 3.06 -22.60
N GLY A 256 7.63 4.12 -23.20
CA GLY A 256 7.53 5.42 -22.53
C GLY A 256 6.65 5.35 -21.27
N TYR A 257 5.48 4.71 -21.34
CA TYR A 257 4.64 4.47 -20.16
C TYR A 257 5.37 3.67 -19.07
N GLY A 258 6.02 2.58 -19.45
CA GLY A 258 6.80 1.75 -18.55
C GLY A 258 7.93 2.52 -17.87
N LEU A 259 8.63 3.39 -18.63
CA LEU A 259 9.70 4.24 -18.09
C LEU A 259 9.17 5.27 -17.09
N LEU A 260 8.05 5.97 -17.39
CA LEU A 260 7.42 6.91 -16.45
C LEU A 260 7.04 6.24 -15.13
N SER A 261 6.46 5.04 -15.20
CA SER A 261 6.10 4.26 -14.02
C SER A 261 7.32 3.87 -13.19
N SER A 262 8.44 3.52 -13.83
CA SER A 262 9.70 3.20 -13.17
C SER A 262 10.35 4.43 -12.55
N VAL A 263 10.33 5.57 -13.21
CA VAL A 263 10.83 6.84 -12.66
C VAL A 263 10.04 7.27 -11.42
N LEU A 264 8.72 7.15 -11.44
CA LEU A 264 7.87 7.35 -10.27
C LEU A 264 8.28 6.44 -9.11
N ALA A 265 8.61 5.16 -9.41
CA ALA A 265 9.02 4.18 -8.42
C ALA A 265 10.38 4.53 -7.79
N ILE A 266 11.32 5.17 -8.50
CA ILE A 266 12.57 5.70 -7.93
C ILE A 266 12.26 6.72 -6.83
N GLY A 267 11.39 7.69 -7.11
CA GLY A 267 10.94 8.66 -6.11
C GLY A 267 10.28 7.99 -4.90
N SER A 268 9.40 7.03 -5.16
CA SER A 268 8.71 6.23 -4.14
C SER A 268 9.68 5.48 -3.22
N LEU A 269 10.69 4.82 -3.80
CA LEU A 269 11.72 4.10 -3.05
C LEU A 269 12.55 5.04 -2.19
N THR A 270 12.95 6.18 -2.73
CA THR A 270 13.71 7.22 -1.99
C THR A 270 12.88 7.72 -0.81
N GLY A 271 11.58 8.00 -1.01
CA GLY A 271 10.66 8.40 0.05
C GLY A 271 10.55 7.34 1.16
N ALA A 272 10.43 6.06 0.80
CA ALA A 272 10.37 4.94 1.74
C ALA A 272 11.66 4.82 2.57
N LEU A 273 12.83 4.89 1.93
CA LEU A 273 14.13 4.79 2.59
C LEU A 273 14.37 5.94 3.58
N LEU A 274 14.00 7.17 3.20
CA LEU A 274 14.11 8.32 4.10
C LEU A 274 13.07 8.26 5.24
N ALA A 275 11.88 7.72 4.99
CA ALA A 275 10.90 7.50 6.04
C ALA A 275 11.38 6.46 7.07
N ALA A 276 12.07 5.40 6.64
CA ALA A 276 12.63 4.37 7.50
C ALA A 276 13.74 4.88 8.45
N ARG A 277 14.40 6.00 8.10
CA ARG A 277 15.42 6.65 8.95
C ARG A 277 14.84 7.54 10.05
N ARG A 278 13.50 7.73 10.06
CA ARG A 278 12.85 8.62 11.02
C ARG A 278 12.43 7.83 12.25
N ASP A 279 12.87 8.26 13.43
CA ASP A 279 12.55 7.61 14.71
C ASP A 279 11.07 7.70 15.08
N ARG A 280 10.36 8.72 14.59
CA ARG A 280 8.93 8.95 14.92
C ARG A 280 8.15 9.46 13.70
N ALA A 281 6.95 8.95 13.56
CA ALA A 281 5.99 9.46 12.58
C ALA A 281 5.38 10.77 13.09
N ARG A 282 5.66 11.89 12.41
CA ARG A 282 5.22 13.24 12.80
C ARG A 282 4.15 13.74 11.84
N VAL A 283 3.03 14.26 12.36
CA VAL A 283 1.92 14.79 11.53
C VAL A 283 2.38 15.91 10.60
N ARG A 284 3.32 16.76 11.04
CA ARG A 284 3.89 17.82 10.17
C ARG A 284 4.51 17.27 8.89
N VAL A 285 5.20 16.12 8.97
CA VAL A 285 5.80 15.47 7.80
C VAL A 285 4.72 14.96 6.86
N LEU A 286 3.64 14.38 7.42
CA LEU A 286 2.48 13.94 6.64
C LEU A 286 1.84 15.12 5.89
N VAL A 287 1.61 16.24 6.58
CA VAL A 287 1.00 17.44 6.00
C VAL A 287 1.91 18.05 4.93
N ILE A 288 3.21 18.22 5.21
CA ILE A 288 4.18 18.75 4.23
C ILE A 288 4.26 17.82 3.01
N ALA A 289 4.26 16.51 3.19
CA ALA A 289 4.30 15.55 2.10
C ALA A 289 3.02 15.62 1.24
N ALA A 290 1.84 15.83 1.84
CA ALA A 290 0.60 16.05 1.10
C ALA A 290 0.66 17.35 0.25
N GLY A 291 1.17 18.43 0.81
CA GLY A 291 1.40 19.67 0.08
C GLY A 291 2.43 19.53 -1.04
N GLY A 292 3.56 18.85 -0.75
CA GLY A 292 4.59 18.51 -1.73
C GLY A 292 4.05 17.68 -2.88
N PHE A 293 3.19 16.69 -2.58
CA PHE A 293 2.48 15.90 -3.60
C PHE A 293 1.59 16.81 -4.47
N GLY A 294 0.77 17.67 -3.85
CA GLY A 294 -0.11 18.58 -4.57
C GLY A 294 0.64 19.50 -5.52
N VAL A 295 1.70 20.17 -5.01
CA VAL A 295 2.55 21.06 -5.81
C VAL A 295 3.25 20.30 -6.94
N ALA A 296 3.89 19.16 -6.62
CA ALA A 296 4.60 18.35 -7.63
C ALA A 296 3.65 17.85 -8.72
N SER A 297 2.42 17.44 -8.38
CA SER A 297 1.41 17.03 -9.36
C SER A 297 0.97 18.19 -10.25
N LEU A 298 0.70 19.38 -9.70
CA LEU A 298 0.36 20.56 -10.51
C LEU A 298 1.51 20.98 -11.42
N VAL A 299 2.75 20.95 -10.92
CA VAL A 299 3.94 21.21 -11.72
C VAL A 299 4.06 20.17 -12.84
N SER A 300 3.84 18.88 -12.56
CA SER A 300 3.91 17.82 -13.57
C SER A 300 2.88 18.02 -14.68
N ALA A 301 1.65 18.45 -14.34
CA ALA A 301 0.62 18.77 -15.34
C ALA A 301 1.01 19.92 -16.30
N ALA A 302 1.87 20.83 -15.84
CA ALA A 302 2.34 21.98 -16.64
C ALA A 302 3.61 21.67 -17.47
N MET A 303 4.21 20.48 -17.33
CA MET A 303 5.46 20.18 -18.03
C MET A 303 5.26 20.07 -19.56
N PRO A 304 6.12 20.74 -20.35
CA PRO A 304 5.97 20.79 -21.80
C PRO A 304 6.57 19.59 -22.52
N THR A 305 7.45 18.83 -21.88
CA THR A 305 8.18 17.72 -22.51
C THR A 305 8.14 16.45 -21.66
N TYR A 306 8.24 15.30 -22.31
CA TYR A 306 8.27 13.98 -21.66
C TYR A 306 9.34 13.90 -20.55
N TRP A 307 10.57 14.33 -20.81
CA TRP A 307 11.67 14.25 -19.82
C TRP A 307 11.49 15.21 -18.64
N ALA A 308 10.94 16.41 -18.87
CA ALA A 308 10.59 17.31 -17.79
C ALA A 308 9.50 16.72 -16.91
N TYR A 309 8.45 16.13 -17.52
CA TYR A 309 7.40 15.42 -16.81
C TYR A 309 7.98 14.25 -16.00
N ALA A 310 8.79 13.38 -16.63
CA ALA A 310 9.45 12.26 -15.96
C ALA A 310 10.27 12.72 -14.74
N THR A 311 11.02 13.82 -14.85
CA THR A 311 11.82 14.33 -13.72
C THR A 311 10.94 14.75 -12.55
N VAL A 312 9.81 15.41 -12.80
CA VAL A 312 8.88 15.84 -11.74
C VAL A 312 8.19 14.64 -11.08
N LEU A 313 7.96 13.55 -11.79
CA LEU A 313 7.37 12.33 -11.22
C LEU A 313 8.20 11.73 -10.07
N ILE A 314 9.51 11.97 -10.02
CA ILE A 314 10.35 11.57 -8.88
C ILE A 314 9.84 12.22 -7.59
N PHE A 315 9.53 13.52 -7.64
CA PHE A 315 9.00 14.26 -6.48
C PHE A 315 7.58 13.86 -6.13
N VAL A 316 6.76 13.53 -7.13
CA VAL A 316 5.41 13.00 -6.92
C VAL A 316 5.48 11.66 -6.18
N GLY A 317 6.29 10.72 -6.67
CA GLY A 317 6.48 9.42 -6.02
C GLY A 317 7.06 9.53 -4.61
N PHE A 318 8.08 10.37 -4.44
CA PHE A 318 8.69 10.67 -3.13
C PHE A 318 7.66 11.19 -2.11
N SER A 319 6.86 12.17 -2.50
CA SER A 319 5.88 12.80 -1.62
C SER A 319 4.75 11.83 -1.25
N THR A 320 4.26 11.06 -2.24
CA THR A 320 3.21 10.05 -2.04
C THR A 320 3.63 9.02 -1.00
N VAL A 321 4.78 8.38 -1.18
CA VAL A 321 5.22 7.30 -0.28
C VAL A 321 5.64 7.86 1.08
N THR A 322 6.25 9.05 1.13
CA THR A 322 6.54 9.74 2.40
C THR A 322 5.26 9.99 3.19
N MET A 323 4.18 10.43 2.54
CA MET A 323 2.89 10.64 3.18
C MET A 323 2.29 9.33 3.70
N LEU A 324 2.17 8.30 2.84
CA LEU A 324 1.55 7.02 3.22
C LEU A 324 2.29 6.30 4.34
N THR A 325 3.63 6.27 4.27
CA THR A 325 4.45 5.63 5.31
C THR A 325 4.38 6.38 6.63
N THR A 326 4.34 7.72 6.58
CA THR A 326 4.18 8.56 7.78
C THR A 326 2.78 8.40 8.37
N ALA A 327 1.72 8.35 7.54
CA ALA A 327 0.35 8.11 7.99
C ALA A 327 0.21 6.73 8.66
N ASN A 328 0.73 5.69 8.03
CA ASN A 328 0.75 4.33 8.59
C ASN A 328 1.47 4.29 9.95
N GLY A 329 2.67 4.87 10.02
CA GLY A 329 3.45 4.96 11.26
C GLY A 329 2.73 5.77 12.35
N TYR A 330 2.04 6.86 11.98
CA TYR A 330 1.24 7.65 12.93
C TYR A 330 0.08 6.82 13.50
N VAL A 331 -0.68 6.15 12.65
CA VAL A 331 -1.76 5.26 13.08
C VAL A 331 -1.23 4.16 14.02
N GLN A 332 -0.11 3.52 13.68
CA GLN A 332 0.49 2.47 14.50
C GLN A 332 0.94 2.95 15.89
N THR A 333 1.54 4.14 15.96
CA THR A 333 2.17 4.63 17.19
C THR A 333 1.21 5.36 18.13
N THR A 334 0.11 5.93 17.58
CA THR A 334 -0.87 6.68 18.37
C THR A 334 -2.10 5.89 18.78
N THR A 335 -2.27 4.67 18.23
CA THR A 335 -3.39 3.79 18.57
C THR A 335 -3.02 2.86 19.72
N THR A 336 -3.94 2.67 20.66
CA THR A 336 -3.77 1.76 21.80
C THR A 336 -3.47 0.34 21.32
N PRO A 337 -2.60 -0.43 21.98
CA PRO A 337 -2.21 -1.78 21.55
C PRO A 337 -3.40 -2.72 21.30
N ALA A 338 -4.45 -2.62 22.14
CA ALA A 338 -5.65 -3.48 22.02
C ALA A 338 -6.47 -3.25 20.73
N LEU A 339 -6.46 -2.02 20.18
CA LEU A 339 -7.25 -1.63 19.01
C LEU A 339 -6.40 -1.42 17.75
N ARG A 340 -5.05 -1.47 17.88
CA ARG A 340 -4.11 -1.16 16.79
C ARG A 340 -4.38 -1.97 15.52
N GLY A 341 -4.58 -3.28 15.64
CA GLY A 341 -4.86 -4.13 14.47
C GLY A 341 -6.14 -3.75 13.73
N ARG A 342 -7.20 -3.37 14.46
CA ARG A 342 -8.49 -2.97 13.89
C ARG A 342 -8.41 -1.60 13.20
N VAL A 343 -7.74 -0.64 13.82
CA VAL A 343 -7.55 0.70 13.24
C VAL A 343 -6.65 0.63 12.00
N LEU A 344 -5.61 -0.21 12.02
CA LEU A 344 -4.79 -0.47 10.84
C LEU A 344 -5.58 -1.15 9.71
N ALA A 345 -6.48 -2.07 10.03
CA ALA A 345 -7.36 -2.67 9.03
C ALA A 345 -8.27 -1.62 8.37
N LEU A 346 -8.84 -0.70 9.15
CA LEU A 346 -9.60 0.45 8.61
C LEU A 346 -8.73 1.38 7.77
N TYR A 347 -7.50 1.67 8.21
CA TYR A 347 -6.55 2.46 7.43
C TYR A 347 -6.27 1.81 6.06
N MET A 348 -5.99 0.50 6.05
CA MET A 348 -5.76 -0.24 4.81
C MET A 348 -7.01 -0.29 3.92
N ALA A 349 -8.21 -0.39 4.51
CA ALA A 349 -9.45 -0.31 3.77
C ALA A 349 -9.63 1.05 3.08
N VAL A 350 -9.24 2.16 3.73
CA VAL A 350 -9.26 3.49 3.13
C VAL A 350 -8.24 3.60 1.99
N VAL A 351 -6.99 3.14 2.20
CA VAL A 351 -5.94 3.16 1.18
C VAL A 351 -6.32 2.35 -0.05
N MET A 352 -6.80 1.11 0.16
CA MET A 352 -7.19 0.20 -0.94
C MET A 352 -8.51 0.60 -1.60
N GLY A 353 -9.47 1.08 -0.81
CA GLY A 353 -10.81 1.46 -1.28
C GLY A 353 -10.85 2.79 -2.01
N ALA A 354 -9.84 3.62 -1.88
CA ALA A 354 -9.77 4.92 -2.55
C ALA A 354 -9.64 4.76 -4.08
N THR A 355 -8.79 3.84 -4.56
CA THR A 355 -8.54 3.62 -5.99
C THR A 355 -9.78 3.17 -6.77
N PRO A 356 -10.58 2.17 -6.35
CA PRO A 356 -11.80 1.79 -7.07
C PRO A 356 -12.81 2.92 -7.26
N ILE A 357 -12.83 3.88 -6.34
CA ILE A 357 -13.71 5.05 -6.41
C ILE A 357 -13.10 6.11 -7.32
N GLY A 358 -11.82 6.37 -7.16
CA GLY A 358 -11.15 7.48 -7.82
C GLY A 358 -10.72 7.20 -9.25
N ALA A 359 -10.34 5.96 -9.59
CA ALA A 359 -9.82 5.63 -10.90
C ALA A 359 -10.83 5.86 -12.05
N PRO A 360 -12.11 5.44 -11.95
CA PRO A 360 -13.10 5.76 -12.99
C PRO A 360 -13.31 7.28 -13.15
N ILE A 361 -13.27 8.04 -12.05
CA ILE A 361 -13.42 9.49 -12.08
C ILE A 361 -12.20 10.13 -12.73
N ALA A 362 -11.00 9.70 -12.38
CA ALA A 362 -9.76 10.18 -12.96
C ALA A 362 -9.69 9.89 -14.48
N GLY A 363 -10.14 8.69 -14.90
CA GLY A 363 -10.27 8.31 -16.29
C GLY A 363 -11.25 9.21 -17.04
N TRP A 364 -12.46 9.37 -16.50
CA TRP A 364 -13.47 10.25 -17.09
C TRP A 364 -12.98 11.71 -17.23
N VAL A 365 -12.28 12.24 -16.24
CA VAL A 365 -11.71 13.58 -16.34
C VAL A 365 -10.64 13.63 -17.42
N ALA A 366 -9.82 12.58 -17.57
CA ALA A 366 -8.80 12.52 -18.62
C ALA A 366 -9.43 12.51 -20.01
N ASP A 367 -10.53 11.78 -20.22
CA ASP A 367 -11.25 11.72 -21.50
C ASP A 367 -11.99 13.03 -21.82
N ALA A 368 -12.66 13.61 -20.81
CA ALA A 368 -13.50 14.80 -21.03
C ALA A 368 -12.70 16.10 -21.14
N PHE A 369 -11.59 16.23 -20.39
CA PHE A 369 -10.84 17.49 -20.23
C PHE A 369 -9.34 17.36 -20.56
N GLY A 370 -8.90 16.17 -20.94
CA GLY A 370 -7.52 15.84 -21.28
C GLY A 370 -6.68 15.31 -20.10
N PRO A 371 -5.56 14.61 -20.38
CA PRO A 371 -4.71 13.97 -19.39
C PRO A 371 -4.21 14.91 -18.30
N ARG A 372 -3.84 16.14 -18.68
CA ARG A 372 -3.34 17.15 -17.72
C ARG A 372 -4.39 17.56 -16.70
N ALA A 373 -5.66 17.64 -17.10
CA ALA A 373 -6.76 17.97 -16.20
C ALA A 373 -6.94 16.89 -15.10
N ALA A 374 -6.80 15.62 -15.44
CA ALA A 374 -6.87 14.54 -14.47
C ALA A 374 -5.74 14.64 -13.43
N ILE A 375 -4.52 15.01 -13.86
CA ILE A 375 -3.38 15.25 -12.95
C ILE A 375 -3.65 16.47 -12.06
N VAL A 376 -4.25 17.54 -12.62
CA VAL A 376 -4.62 18.74 -11.85
C VAL A 376 -5.61 18.39 -10.74
N VAL A 377 -6.62 17.54 -11.01
CA VAL A 377 -7.56 17.05 -9.97
C VAL A 377 -6.80 16.35 -8.85
N GLY A 378 -5.84 15.49 -9.19
CA GLY A 378 -4.96 14.85 -8.20
C GLY A 378 -4.12 15.86 -7.39
N GLY A 379 -3.57 16.86 -8.06
CA GLY A 379 -2.80 17.94 -7.43
C GLY A 379 -3.65 18.80 -6.47
N VAL A 380 -4.86 19.16 -6.89
CA VAL A 380 -5.83 19.89 -6.07
C VAL A 380 -6.24 19.05 -4.85
N ALA A 381 -6.49 17.76 -5.00
CA ALA A 381 -6.77 16.86 -3.88
C ALA A 381 -5.62 16.83 -2.85
N GLY A 382 -4.37 16.84 -3.34
CA GLY A 382 -3.18 16.94 -2.49
C GLY A 382 -3.10 18.27 -1.71
N LEU A 383 -3.36 19.40 -2.38
CA LEU A 383 -3.41 20.70 -1.71
C LEU A 383 -4.59 20.82 -0.74
N LEU A 384 -5.75 20.21 -1.06
CA LEU A 384 -6.89 20.16 -0.16
C LEU A 384 -6.55 19.32 1.08
N ALA A 385 -5.88 18.17 0.91
CA ALA A 385 -5.38 17.38 2.04
C ALA A 385 -4.39 18.19 2.91
N PHE A 386 -3.48 18.94 2.30
CA PHE A 386 -2.57 19.85 2.98
C PHE A 386 -3.32 20.92 3.80
N THR A 387 -4.29 21.61 3.19
CA THR A 387 -5.06 22.67 3.88
C THR A 387 -5.90 22.11 5.03
N ILE A 388 -6.51 20.92 4.88
CA ILE A 388 -7.20 20.21 5.96
C ILE A 388 -6.23 19.90 7.10
N GLY A 389 -5.03 19.39 6.78
CA GLY A 389 -3.99 19.10 7.76
C GLY A 389 -3.53 20.34 8.54
N ILE A 390 -3.23 21.43 7.83
CA ILE A 390 -2.85 22.72 8.44
C ILE A 390 -4.00 23.27 9.29
N GLY A 391 -5.22 23.31 8.75
CA GLY A 391 -6.41 23.80 9.47
C GLY A 391 -6.63 23.05 10.78
N TRP A 392 -6.48 21.72 10.77
CA TRP A 392 -6.56 20.92 11.99
C TRP A 392 -5.43 21.23 12.96
N MET A 393 -4.20 21.41 12.48
CA MET A 393 -3.06 21.75 13.32
C MET A 393 -3.21 23.11 14.01
N LEU A 394 -3.79 24.09 13.32
CA LEU A 394 -4.12 25.41 13.86
C LEU A 394 -5.25 25.31 14.89
N TRP A 395 -6.35 24.62 14.55
CA TRP A 395 -7.51 24.46 15.42
C TRP A 395 -7.18 23.69 16.70
N SER A 396 -6.33 22.66 16.61
CA SER A 396 -5.93 21.85 17.77
C SER A 396 -4.91 22.53 18.68
N GLY A 397 -4.50 23.75 18.38
CA GLY A 397 -3.50 24.52 19.14
C GLY A 397 -2.10 23.88 19.14
N ARG A 398 -1.82 22.98 18.17
CA ARG A 398 -0.50 22.34 18.03
C ARG A 398 0.50 23.21 17.28
N LEU A 399 0.00 24.21 16.55
CA LEU A 399 0.83 25.17 15.86
C LEU A 399 0.84 26.49 16.65
N HIS A 400 1.99 26.81 17.26
CA HIS A 400 2.17 28.05 18.00
C HIS A 400 3.16 28.95 17.24
N ARG A 401 2.83 30.23 17.16
CA ARG A 401 3.75 31.24 16.67
C ARG A 401 4.78 31.53 17.75
N ARG A 402 6.06 31.35 17.45
CA ARG A 402 7.12 31.73 18.37
C ARG A 402 7.19 33.24 18.43
N GLU A 403 7.03 33.82 19.59
CA GLU A 403 6.99 35.28 19.77
C GLU A 403 8.30 35.96 19.36
N ASP A 404 9.43 35.22 19.42
CA ASP A 404 10.77 35.75 19.15
C ASP A 404 11.23 35.66 17.68
N ALA A 405 10.45 35.08 16.78
CA ALA A 405 10.86 34.93 15.39
C ALA A 405 9.70 35.21 14.42
N ARG A 406 9.87 36.20 13.56
CA ARG A 406 8.83 36.67 12.63
C ARG A 406 8.28 35.62 11.66
N PHE A 407 8.93 34.45 11.50
CA PHE A 407 8.54 33.41 10.52
C PHE A 407 8.70 31.94 10.95
N LEU A 408 9.01 31.65 12.23
CA LEU A 408 9.15 30.27 12.70
C LEU A 408 7.90 29.81 13.47
N LEU A 409 7.18 28.85 12.89
CA LEU A 409 6.10 28.10 13.52
C LEU A 409 6.69 26.91 14.29
N THR A 410 6.45 26.83 15.59
CA THR A 410 6.84 25.68 16.42
C THR A 410 5.63 24.80 16.69
N LEU A 411 5.83 23.49 16.59
CA LEU A 411 4.85 22.47 16.89
C LEU A 411 5.14 21.88 18.26
N ASP A 412 4.14 21.94 19.15
CA ASP A 412 4.18 21.22 20.41
C ASP A 412 3.71 19.77 20.19
N GLU A 413 4.65 18.87 19.86
CA GLU A 413 4.39 17.45 19.64
C GLU A 413 4.26 16.66 20.94
N THR A 414 4.53 17.27 22.10
CA THR A 414 4.65 16.61 23.41
C THR A 414 3.40 16.71 24.27
N ARG A 415 2.38 17.49 23.86
CA ARG A 415 1.13 17.53 24.62
C ARG A 415 0.39 16.20 24.51
N PRO A 416 0.26 15.45 25.64
CA PRO A 416 -0.61 14.28 25.64
C PRO A 416 -2.04 14.71 25.33
N LEU A 417 -2.74 13.94 24.50
CA LEU A 417 -4.13 14.18 24.17
C LEU A 417 -4.92 14.24 25.48
N SER A 418 -5.66 15.32 25.70
CA SER A 418 -6.50 15.54 26.88
C SER A 418 -7.55 14.43 27.15
N VAL A 419 -7.80 13.59 26.15
CA VAL A 419 -8.69 12.43 26.25
C VAL A 419 -8.14 11.31 27.13
N VAL A 420 -6.80 11.22 27.35
CA VAL A 420 -6.22 10.20 28.25
C VAL A 420 -6.43 10.58 29.72
N LYS A 421 -6.64 11.86 30.04
CA LYS A 421 -6.93 12.29 31.43
C LYS A 421 -8.35 11.94 31.91
N ALA A 422 -9.28 11.69 30.99
CA ALA A 422 -10.66 11.36 31.34
C ALA A 422 -10.90 9.86 31.62
N MET A 423 -9.89 9.00 31.40
CA MET A 423 -10.01 7.55 31.57
C MET A 423 -9.05 6.94 32.60
N GLN A 424 -8.44 7.75 33.47
CA GLN A 424 -7.84 7.19 34.69
C GLN A 424 -8.95 6.95 35.70
N PRO A 425 -9.27 5.69 36.05
CA PRO A 425 -10.21 5.44 37.14
C PRO A 425 -9.59 5.99 38.44
N ARG A 426 -10.33 6.81 39.14
CA ARG A 426 -10.02 7.27 40.54
C ARG A 426 -9.81 6.13 41.54
N ALA A 427 -9.81 4.87 41.10
CA ALA A 427 -9.76 3.68 41.93
C ALA A 427 -8.34 3.21 42.31
N PHE A 428 -7.26 3.91 41.89
CA PHE A 428 -5.89 3.47 42.21
C PHE A 428 -5.24 4.25 43.36
N GLU A 429 -5.75 5.43 43.75
CA GLU A 429 -5.18 6.18 44.87
C GLU A 429 -5.63 5.65 46.23
N ASP A 430 -6.84 5.07 46.34
CA ASP A 430 -7.33 4.51 47.62
C ASP A 430 -6.71 3.16 48.01
N ARG A 431 -6.03 2.47 47.08
CA ARG A 431 -5.33 1.21 47.38
C ARG A 431 -3.87 1.37 47.77
N ALA A 432 -3.23 2.47 47.44
CA ALA A 432 -1.85 2.73 47.79
C ALA A 432 -1.70 3.16 49.26
N THR A 433 -2.73 3.77 49.84
CA THR A 433 -2.74 4.18 51.27
C THR A 433 -3.11 3.04 52.21
N ALA A 434 -3.75 1.98 51.71
CA ALA A 434 -4.08 0.80 52.55
C ALA A 434 -2.92 -0.21 52.72
N ALA A 435 -1.83 -0.06 51.94
CA ALA A 435 -0.70 -1.00 51.95
C ALA A 435 0.46 -0.61 52.88
N THR A 436 0.33 0.49 53.63
CA THR A 436 1.41 0.98 54.52
C THR A 436 1.12 0.84 56.01
N THR A 437 0.19 -0.04 56.40
CA THR A 437 0.04 -0.38 57.81
C THR A 437 1.14 -1.38 58.20
N PRO A 438 2.07 -1.06 59.13
CA PRO A 438 3.13 -1.98 59.48
C PRO A 438 2.55 -3.19 60.21
N ILE A 439 2.84 -4.40 59.76
CA ILE A 439 2.53 -5.66 60.42
C ILE A 439 3.34 -5.72 61.69
N ARG A 440 2.69 -5.63 62.88
CA ARG A 440 3.31 -5.94 64.16
C ARG A 440 3.50 -7.45 64.26
N LEU A 441 4.76 -7.88 64.27
CA LEU A 441 5.12 -9.25 64.61
C LEU A 441 4.87 -9.47 66.12
N PRO A 442 4.35 -10.66 66.54
CA PRO A 442 4.23 -11.02 67.95
C PRO A 442 5.63 -11.05 68.57
N ARG A 443 5.79 -10.48 69.77
CA ARG A 443 6.99 -10.66 70.58
C ARG A 443 6.95 -12.08 71.13
N ASP A 444 8.01 -12.84 70.87
CA ASP A 444 8.26 -14.09 71.58
C ASP A 444 8.44 -13.78 73.08
N THR A 445 7.58 -14.35 73.90
CA THR A 445 7.77 -14.45 75.32
C THR A 445 8.64 -15.66 75.58
N GLU A 446 9.90 -15.39 75.90
CA GLU A 446 10.71 -16.35 76.64
C GLU A 446 10.11 -16.46 78.06
N ASP A 447 9.81 -17.70 78.50
CA ASP A 447 9.97 -18.33 79.76
C ASP A 447 10.08 -19.86 79.62
#